data_56faa44fe934517548c0e593dd75329f
#
_entry.id   56faa44fe934517548c0e593dd75329f
#
_cell.length_a   1.000
_cell.length_b   1.000
_cell.length_c   1.000
_cell.angle_alpha   90.00
_cell.angle_beta   90.00
_cell.angle_gamma   90.00
#
_symmetry.space_group_name_H-M   'P 1'
#
loop_
_entity.id
_entity.type
_entity.pdbx_description
1 polymer ?
#
loop_
_entity_poly.entity_id
_entity_poly.type
_entity_poly.pdbx_seq_one_letter_code
_entity_poly.pdbx_strand_id
1 'polypeptide(L)'
;MAFLTGHSGAGKSTLLRLIATMDKCSRGQIFLDGQDLNAVKESQLPFIRRKMGFIYQDYKLLKDRTVFDNVALPLVIAGFGHQEVTRRVRAALDKVSLTGKEKKYPLALSGGEQQRVGIARAVVNKPPMIIADEPTGNLDPELSAEIMFLFSQFQQVGVTILIATHDISLITQLNHRVLKLDHGQLVSNAL
;
A
#
# COMPACT_ATOMS: atom_id res chain seq x y z
N MET A 1 -9.04 -4.04 -8.88
CA MET A 1 -8.98 -3.08 -7.77
C MET A 1 -10.29 -3.14 -7.01
N ALA A 2 -10.27 -2.93 -5.67
CA ALA A 2 -11.46 -2.84 -4.83
C ALA A 2 -11.31 -1.72 -3.79
N PHE A 3 -12.40 -1.07 -3.46
CA PHE A 3 -12.49 -0.10 -2.37
C PHE A 3 -13.08 -0.72 -1.12
N LEU A 4 -12.52 -0.39 0.03
CA LEU A 4 -13.05 -0.70 1.36
C LEU A 4 -13.53 0.60 1.99
N THR A 5 -14.83 0.76 2.16
CA THR A 5 -15.44 1.99 2.70
C THR A 5 -16.20 1.72 4.00
N GLY A 6 -16.53 2.78 4.72
CA GLY A 6 -17.25 2.75 5.99
C GLY A 6 -16.88 3.97 6.82
N HIS A 7 -17.69 4.29 7.84
CA HIS A 7 -17.44 5.40 8.75
C HIS A 7 -16.12 5.22 9.53
N SER A 8 -15.66 6.27 10.20
CA SER A 8 -14.52 6.17 11.12
C SER A 8 -14.85 5.15 12.23
N GLY A 9 -13.93 4.24 12.52
CA GLY A 9 -14.17 3.15 13.48
C GLY A 9 -14.92 1.92 12.91
N ALA A 10 -15.32 1.90 11.64
CA ALA A 10 -15.99 0.74 11.02
C ALA A 10 -15.14 -0.54 10.95
N GLY A 11 -13.83 -0.47 11.23
CA GLY A 11 -12.92 -1.62 11.22
C GLY A 11 -12.04 -1.72 9.97
N LYS A 12 -12.02 -0.72 9.07
CA LYS A 12 -11.23 -0.73 7.82
C LYS A 12 -9.74 -1.02 8.07
N SER A 13 -9.07 -0.17 8.85
CA SER A 13 -7.63 -0.34 9.14
C SER A 13 -7.33 -1.64 9.88
N THR A 14 -8.25 -2.11 10.76
CA THR A 14 -8.13 -3.40 11.43
C THR A 14 -8.14 -4.54 10.41
N LEU A 15 -9.10 -4.54 9.46
CA LEU A 15 -9.17 -5.55 8.41
C LEU A 15 -7.89 -5.53 7.53
N LEU A 16 -7.41 -4.33 7.13
CA LEU A 16 -6.18 -4.23 6.35
C LEU A 16 -4.96 -4.78 7.12
N ARG A 17 -4.86 -4.52 8.42
CA ARG A 17 -3.78 -5.03 9.28
C ARG A 17 -3.82 -6.55 9.43
N LEU A 18 -5.02 -7.13 9.54
CA LEU A 18 -5.21 -8.58 9.57
C LEU A 18 -4.78 -9.23 8.26
N ILE A 19 -5.20 -8.68 7.10
CA ILE A 19 -4.77 -9.17 5.78
C ILE A 19 -3.25 -9.05 5.61
N ALA A 20 -2.65 -7.92 6.07
CA ALA A 20 -1.21 -7.70 6.03
C ALA A 20 -0.42 -8.52 7.08
N THR A 21 -1.09 -9.39 7.83
CA THR A 21 -0.48 -10.20 8.91
C THR A 21 0.21 -9.35 10.00
N MET A 22 -0.18 -8.09 10.15
CA MET A 22 0.31 -7.22 11.23
C MET A 22 -0.32 -7.56 12.56
N ASP A 23 -1.59 -7.97 12.53
CA ASP A 23 -2.36 -8.48 13.67
C ASP A 23 -2.78 -9.93 13.40
N LYS A 24 -3.02 -10.70 14.47
CA LYS A 24 -3.54 -12.07 14.37
C LYS A 24 -5.07 -12.07 14.45
N CYS A 25 -5.71 -12.87 13.60
CA CYS A 25 -7.14 -13.12 13.69
C CYS A 25 -7.46 -13.93 14.95
N SER A 26 -8.38 -13.42 15.79
CA SER A 26 -8.78 -14.10 17.03
C SER A 26 -9.78 -15.24 16.79
N ARG A 27 -10.63 -15.13 15.76
CA ARG A 27 -11.60 -16.15 15.32
C ARG A 27 -11.77 -16.09 13.81
N GLY A 28 -12.11 -17.25 13.22
CA GLY A 28 -12.24 -17.36 11.77
C GLY A 28 -10.90 -17.60 11.07
N GLN A 29 -10.88 -17.46 9.76
CA GLN A 29 -9.73 -17.74 8.90
C GLN A 29 -9.58 -16.66 7.83
N ILE A 30 -8.36 -16.36 7.46
CA ILE A 30 -8.02 -15.44 6.36
C ILE A 30 -7.16 -16.22 5.38
N PHE A 31 -7.60 -16.31 4.14
CA PHE A 31 -6.83 -16.93 3.06
C PHE A 31 -6.25 -15.88 2.14
N LEU A 32 -4.96 -15.98 1.87
CA LEU A 32 -4.26 -15.21 0.85
C LEU A 32 -3.67 -16.18 -0.16
N ASP A 33 -4.11 -16.10 -1.41
CA ASP A 33 -3.64 -16.98 -2.48
C ASP A 33 -3.74 -18.47 -2.10
N GLY A 34 -4.89 -18.85 -1.50
CA GLY A 34 -5.16 -20.22 -1.01
C GLY A 34 -4.44 -20.62 0.28
N GLN A 35 -3.57 -19.79 0.83
CA GLN A 35 -2.83 -20.04 2.06
C GLN A 35 -3.57 -19.46 3.28
N ASP A 36 -3.90 -20.30 4.27
CA ASP A 36 -4.47 -19.85 5.56
C ASP A 36 -3.41 -19.06 6.36
N LEU A 37 -3.64 -17.75 6.54
CA LEU A 37 -2.73 -16.88 7.26
C LEU A 37 -2.64 -17.18 8.75
N ASN A 38 -3.67 -17.79 9.35
CA ASN A 38 -3.65 -18.17 10.76
C ASN A 38 -2.76 -19.39 11.04
N ALA A 39 -2.61 -20.27 10.03
CA ALA A 39 -1.75 -21.46 10.11
C ALA A 39 -0.27 -21.15 9.82
N VAL A 40 0.05 -19.92 9.36
CA VAL A 40 1.43 -19.53 9.03
C VAL A 40 2.27 -19.39 10.30
N LYS A 41 3.43 -20.08 10.33
CA LYS A 41 4.41 -19.93 11.41
C LYS A 41 5.04 -18.53 11.38
N GLU A 42 5.41 -18.01 12.54
CA GLU A 42 6.02 -16.65 12.65
C GLU A 42 7.26 -16.48 11.77
N SER A 43 8.08 -17.53 11.64
CA SER A 43 9.25 -17.53 10.75
C SER A 43 8.92 -17.39 9.26
N GLN A 44 7.68 -17.67 8.86
CA GLN A 44 7.20 -17.56 7.47
C GLN A 44 6.52 -16.21 7.18
N LEU A 45 6.10 -15.47 8.21
CA LEU A 45 5.43 -14.17 8.04
C LEU A 45 6.22 -13.16 7.17
N PRO A 46 7.56 -13.05 7.29
CA PRO A 46 8.32 -12.15 6.41
C PRO A 46 8.16 -12.48 4.91
N PHE A 47 8.03 -13.75 4.56
CA PHE A 47 7.85 -14.17 3.17
C PHE A 47 6.44 -13.84 2.66
N ILE A 48 5.41 -13.96 3.51
CA ILE A 48 4.04 -13.53 3.19
C ILE A 48 4.00 -12.01 3.00
N ARG A 49 4.58 -11.23 3.93
CA ARG A 49 4.60 -9.76 3.87
C ARG A 49 5.32 -9.24 2.63
N ARG A 50 6.32 -9.94 2.10
CA ARG A 50 6.99 -9.57 0.83
C ARG A 50 6.08 -9.66 -0.39
N LYS A 51 4.97 -10.43 -0.32
CA LYS A 51 3.96 -10.50 -1.37
C LYS A 51 2.98 -9.33 -1.33
N MET A 52 3.09 -8.44 -0.34
CA MET A 52 2.17 -7.31 -0.16
C MET A 52 2.95 -6.01 -0.06
N GLY A 53 2.55 -4.99 -0.83
CA GLY A 53 2.97 -3.61 -0.64
C GLY A 53 1.95 -2.89 0.25
N PHE A 54 2.40 -2.26 1.34
CA PHE A 54 1.50 -1.51 2.21
C PHE A 54 1.78 -0.01 2.11
N ILE A 55 0.72 0.77 1.85
CA ILE A 55 0.73 2.22 1.75
C ILE A 55 -0.08 2.77 2.93
N TYR A 56 0.55 3.62 3.73
CA TYR A 56 -0.01 4.19 4.95
C TYR A 56 -0.50 5.61 4.73
N GLN A 57 -1.55 6.02 5.43
CA GLN A 57 -2.06 7.39 5.43
C GLN A 57 -1.02 8.41 5.92
N ASP A 58 -0.22 8.05 6.92
CA ASP A 58 0.82 8.89 7.52
C ASP A 58 2.23 8.57 7.01
N TYR A 59 2.32 7.99 5.80
CA TYR A 59 3.51 7.64 5.05
C TYR A 59 4.45 6.64 5.72
N LYS A 60 4.59 6.63 7.05
CA LYS A 60 5.50 5.79 7.86
C LYS A 60 6.92 5.73 7.28
N LEU A 61 7.44 6.89 6.84
CA LEU A 61 8.82 7.00 6.35
C LEU A 61 9.81 7.06 7.52
N LEU A 62 10.96 6.44 7.34
CA LEU A 62 12.10 6.57 8.24
C LEU A 62 12.72 7.95 8.06
N LYS A 63 12.53 8.84 9.04
CA LYS A 63 12.89 10.26 8.95
C LYS A 63 14.40 10.50 8.94
N ASP A 64 15.17 9.56 9.52
CA ASP A 64 16.63 9.52 9.59
C ASP A 64 17.28 8.85 8.38
N ARG A 65 16.50 8.43 7.40
CA ARG A 65 16.95 7.76 6.18
C ARG A 65 16.58 8.59 4.95
N THR A 66 17.39 8.47 3.91
CA THR A 66 17.12 9.14 2.63
C THR A 66 15.88 8.57 1.93
N VAL A 67 15.38 9.24 0.90
CA VAL A 67 14.37 8.73 -0.01
C VAL A 67 14.81 7.40 -0.60
N PHE A 68 16.07 7.33 -1.07
CA PHE A 68 16.64 6.08 -1.60
C PHE A 68 16.55 4.94 -0.58
N ASP A 69 17.01 5.17 0.65
CA ASP A 69 17.04 4.13 1.69
C ASP A 69 15.64 3.68 2.09
N ASN A 70 14.68 4.61 2.17
CA ASN A 70 13.28 4.28 2.43
C ASN A 70 12.70 3.34 1.37
N VAL A 71 12.95 3.62 0.09
CA VAL A 71 12.46 2.79 -1.02
C VAL A 71 13.26 1.49 -1.14
N ALA A 72 14.56 1.50 -0.83
CA ALA A 72 15.43 0.33 -0.88
C ALA A 72 15.10 -0.73 0.19
N LEU A 73 14.53 -0.32 1.32
CA LEU A 73 14.36 -1.17 2.50
C LEU A 73 13.73 -2.55 2.22
N PRO A 74 12.62 -2.68 1.46
CA PRO A 74 12.04 -3.99 1.16
C PRO A 74 12.98 -4.90 0.36
N LEU A 75 13.80 -4.33 -0.52
CA LEU A 75 14.76 -5.07 -1.33
C LEU A 75 15.95 -5.55 -0.52
N VAL A 76 16.45 -4.69 0.38
CA VAL A 76 17.55 -5.03 1.31
C VAL A 76 17.11 -6.18 2.23
N ILE A 77 15.91 -6.10 2.81
CA ILE A 77 15.33 -7.17 3.63
C ILE A 77 15.13 -8.47 2.81
N ALA A 78 14.84 -8.34 1.52
CA ALA A 78 14.71 -9.49 0.62
C ALA A 78 16.04 -10.11 0.21
N GLY A 79 17.18 -9.45 0.51
CA GLY A 79 18.54 -9.96 0.24
C GLY A 79 19.05 -9.64 -1.17
N PHE A 80 18.49 -8.64 -1.87
CA PHE A 80 18.98 -8.22 -3.18
C PHE A 80 20.35 -7.55 -3.08
N GLY A 81 21.22 -7.82 -4.04
CA GLY A 81 22.54 -7.19 -4.15
C GLY A 81 22.43 -5.69 -4.52
N HIS A 82 23.45 -4.91 -4.17
CA HIS A 82 23.46 -3.44 -4.28
C HIS A 82 23.12 -2.92 -5.69
N GLN A 83 23.65 -3.54 -6.75
CA GLN A 83 23.37 -3.11 -8.13
C GLN A 83 21.89 -3.26 -8.48
N GLU A 84 21.28 -4.37 -8.10
CA GLU A 84 19.86 -4.64 -8.36
C GLU A 84 18.96 -3.71 -7.51
N VAL A 85 19.31 -3.48 -6.24
CA VAL A 85 18.64 -2.51 -5.37
C VAL A 85 18.64 -1.14 -6.04
N THR A 86 19.82 -0.66 -6.46
CA THR A 86 19.95 0.67 -7.10
C THR A 86 19.10 0.79 -8.36
N ARG A 87 19.12 -0.23 -9.23
CA ARG A 87 18.34 -0.26 -10.45
C ARG A 87 16.84 -0.20 -10.19
N ARG A 88 16.34 -1.04 -9.24
CA ARG A 88 14.91 -1.09 -8.90
C ARG A 88 14.42 0.16 -8.19
N VAL A 89 15.20 0.70 -7.28
CA VAL A 89 14.84 1.94 -6.56
C VAL A 89 14.69 3.09 -7.54
N ARG A 90 15.66 3.28 -8.46
CA ARG A 90 15.57 4.35 -9.48
C ARG A 90 14.33 4.18 -10.35
N ALA A 91 14.05 2.96 -10.82
CA ALA A 91 12.86 2.69 -11.61
C ALA A 91 11.54 2.92 -10.83
N ALA A 92 11.51 2.63 -9.52
CA ALA A 92 10.35 2.91 -8.68
C ALA A 92 10.16 4.41 -8.44
N LEU A 93 11.24 5.16 -8.22
CA LEU A 93 11.20 6.62 -8.05
C LEU A 93 10.80 7.35 -9.34
N ASP A 94 11.27 6.87 -10.48
CA ASP A 94 10.86 7.39 -11.79
C ASP A 94 9.35 7.24 -12.01
N LYS A 95 8.80 6.07 -11.72
CA LYS A 95 7.34 5.80 -11.83
C LYS A 95 6.46 6.74 -10.98
N VAL A 96 6.98 7.27 -9.90
CA VAL A 96 6.27 8.19 -9.00
C VAL A 96 6.74 9.63 -9.15
N SER A 97 7.45 9.97 -10.23
CA SER A 97 7.95 11.32 -10.54
C SER A 97 8.83 11.93 -9.44
N LEU A 98 9.72 11.12 -8.85
CA LEU A 98 10.66 11.53 -7.80
C LEU A 98 12.13 11.36 -8.23
N THR A 99 12.42 11.30 -9.53
CA THR A 99 13.79 11.29 -10.06
C THR A 99 14.56 12.52 -9.58
N GLY A 100 15.79 12.33 -9.11
CA GLY A 100 16.63 13.40 -8.56
C GLY A 100 16.39 13.74 -7.10
N LYS A 101 15.42 13.07 -6.42
CA LYS A 101 15.13 13.24 -4.99
C LYS A 101 15.78 12.18 -4.09
N GLU A 102 16.57 11.26 -4.65
CA GLU A 102 17.11 10.06 -3.98
C GLU A 102 17.85 10.39 -2.67
N LYS A 103 18.62 11.48 -2.67
CA LYS A 103 19.45 11.91 -1.53
C LYS A 103 18.72 12.79 -0.52
N LYS A 104 17.48 13.19 -0.80
CA LYS A 104 16.67 13.99 0.12
C LYS A 104 16.20 13.15 1.30
N TYR A 105 15.93 13.83 2.43
CA TYR A 105 15.30 13.24 3.60
C TYR A 105 13.80 13.53 3.59
N PRO A 106 12.95 12.69 4.20
CA PRO A 106 11.49 12.89 4.22
C PRO A 106 11.05 14.28 4.68
N LEU A 107 11.72 14.86 5.67
CA LEU A 107 11.40 16.19 6.21
C LEU A 107 11.63 17.34 5.20
N ALA A 108 12.39 17.11 4.13
CA ALA A 108 12.64 18.08 3.07
C ALA A 108 11.66 17.93 1.89
N LEU A 109 10.63 17.09 2.02
CA LEU A 109 9.64 16.79 1.00
C LEU A 109 8.27 17.34 1.38
N SER A 110 7.46 17.72 0.38
CA SER A 110 6.03 17.99 0.58
C SER A 110 5.28 16.72 0.99
N GLY A 111 4.06 16.85 1.55
CA GLY A 111 3.22 15.72 1.92
C GLY A 111 2.96 14.78 0.74
N GLY A 112 2.67 15.33 -0.44
CA GLY A 112 2.48 14.53 -1.66
C GLY A 112 3.74 13.81 -2.13
N GLU A 113 4.92 14.44 -2.00
CA GLU A 113 6.19 13.76 -2.29
C GLU A 113 6.45 12.63 -1.30
N GLN A 114 6.17 12.84 -0.01
CA GLN A 114 6.28 11.78 1.00
C GLN A 114 5.35 10.60 0.70
N GLN A 115 4.11 10.87 0.28
CA GLN A 115 3.17 9.82 -0.15
C GLN A 115 3.72 9.04 -1.34
N ARG A 116 4.24 9.73 -2.37
CA ARG A 116 4.88 9.08 -3.52
C ARG A 116 6.09 8.22 -3.13
N VAL A 117 6.89 8.64 -2.15
CA VAL A 117 7.96 7.79 -1.58
C VAL A 117 7.37 6.53 -0.93
N GLY A 118 6.28 6.67 -0.17
CA GLY A 118 5.56 5.54 0.43
C GLY A 118 5.05 4.55 -0.62
N ILE A 119 4.50 5.06 -1.73
CA ILE A 119 4.05 4.24 -2.86
C ILE A 119 5.26 3.54 -3.53
N ALA A 120 6.33 4.28 -3.85
CA ALA A 120 7.54 3.70 -4.45
C ALA A 120 8.09 2.55 -3.58
N ARG A 121 8.16 2.75 -2.25
CA ARG A 121 8.56 1.71 -1.30
C ARG A 121 7.65 0.49 -1.34
N ALA A 122 6.34 0.69 -1.45
CA ALA A 122 5.38 -0.41 -1.49
C ALA A 122 5.51 -1.25 -2.77
N VAL A 123 5.84 -0.63 -3.91
CA VAL A 123 5.85 -1.30 -5.23
C VAL A 123 7.22 -1.77 -5.69
N VAL A 124 8.31 -1.33 -5.04
CA VAL A 124 9.70 -1.58 -5.50
C VAL A 124 10.04 -3.06 -5.65
N ASN A 125 9.44 -3.90 -4.81
CA ASN A 125 9.60 -5.36 -4.86
C ASN A 125 8.61 -6.06 -5.81
N LYS A 126 7.81 -5.30 -6.56
CA LYS A 126 6.77 -5.80 -7.47
C LYS A 126 5.81 -6.80 -6.79
N PRO A 127 5.17 -6.42 -5.68
CA PRO A 127 4.25 -7.33 -4.99
C PRO A 127 3.02 -7.61 -5.86
N PRO A 128 2.46 -8.84 -5.82
CA PRO A 128 1.20 -9.15 -6.51
C PRO A 128 -0.02 -8.46 -5.88
N MET A 129 0.10 -7.92 -4.67
CA MET A 129 -0.98 -7.22 -3.97
C MET A 129 -0.48 -5.92 -3.35
N ILE A 130 -1.30 -4.86 -3.46
CA ILE A 130 -1.12 -3.58 -2.77
C ILE A 130 -2.31 -3.36 -1.85
N ILE A 131 -2.02 -2.97 -0.61
CA ILE A 131 -2.99 -2.56 0.40
C ILE A 131 -2.71 -1.10 0.72
N ALA A 132 -3.72 -0.24 0.61
CA ALA A 132 -3.59 1.20 0.88
C ALA A 132 -4.62 1.64 1.92
N ASP A 133 -4.17 2.27 2.98
CA ASP A 133 -5.02 2.84 4.04
C ASP A 133 -5.04 4.36 3.87
N GLU A 134 -6.17 4.89 3.38
CA GLU A 134 -6.40 6.33 3.11
C GLU A 134 -5.26 6.99 2.30
N PRO A 135 -4.87 6.44 1.13
CA PRO A 135 -3.65 6.88 0.43
C PRO A 135 -3.71 8.31 -0.10
N THR A 136 -4.88 8.92 -0.16
CA THR A 136 -5.13 10.28 -0.66
C THR A 136 -5.67 11.23 0.41
N GLY A 137 -5.90 10.76 1.65
CA GLY A 137 -6.60 11.50 2.68
C GLY A 137 -5.96 12.82 3.14
N ASN A 138 -4.68 13.05 2.85
CA ASN A 138 -3.94 14.27 3.20
C ASN A 138 -3.46 15.04 1.95
N LEU A 139 -4.05 14.77 0.77
CA LEU A 139 -3.63 15.32 -0.50
C LEU A 139 -4.72 16.21 -1.09
N ASP A 140 -4.31 17.19 -1.90
CA ASP A 140 -5.24 17.94 -2.71
C ASP A 140 -5.89 17.07 -3.81
N PRO A 141 -6.99 17.53 -4.43
CA PRO A 141 -7.71 16.72 -5.43
C PRO A 141 -6.87 16.36 -6.66
N GLU A 142 -6.00 17.24 -7.12
CA GLU A 142 -5.16 17.02 -8.30
C GLU A 142 -4.16 15.90 -8.03
N LEU A 143 -3.46 15.99 -6.92
CA LEU A 143 -2.49 14.98 -6.50
C LEU A 143 -3.18 13.64 -6.16
N SER A 144 -4.39 13.67 -5.61
CA SER A 144 -5.20 12.48 -5.39
C SER A 144 -5.53 11.76 -6.69
N ALA A 145 -5.89 12.51 -7.75
CA ALA A 145 -6.13 11.95 -9.07
C ALA A 145 -4.88 11.31 -9.68
N GLU A 146 -3.70 11.94 -9.54
CA GLU A 146 -2.43 11.37 -9.98
C GLU A 146 -2.12 10.03 -9.29
N ILE A 147 -2.32 9.95 -7.97
CA ILE A 147 -2.10 8.72 -7.20
C ILE A 147 -3.07 7.62 -7.65
N MET A 148 -4.34 7.95 -7.88
CA MET A 148 -5.33 6.97 -8.35
C MET A 148 -5.04 6.51 -9.77
N PHE A 149 -4.57 7.39 -10.65
CA PHE A 149 -4.09 7.01 -11.98
C PHE A 149 -2.93 6.03 -11.89
N LEU A 150 -1.96 6.27 -11.00
CA LEU A 150 -0.84 5.35 -10.76
C LEU A 150 -1.32 3.97 -10.28
N PHE A 151 -2.31 3.91 -9.40
CA PHE A 151 -2.92 2.63 -8.99
C PHE A 151 -3.59 1.92 -10.15
N SER A 152 -4.29 2.64 -11.03
CA SER A 152 -4.89 2.06 -12.23
C SER A 152 -3.84 1.43 -13.14
N GLN A 153 -2.67 2.06 -13.31
CA GLN A 153 -1.56 1.48 -14.06
C GLN A 153 -1.03 0.18 -13.44
N PHE A 154 -0.92 0.11 -12.10
CA PHE A 154 -0.52 -1.14 -11.43
C PHE A 154 -1.59 -2.24 -11.60
N GLN A 155 -2.86 -1.89 -11.54
CA GLN A 155 -3.95 -2.84 -11.79
C GLN A 155 -3.90 -3.41 -13.20
N GLN A 156 -3.64 -2.58 -14.22
CA GLN A 156 -3.55 -3.00 -15.63
C GLN A 156 -2.45 -4.05 -15.87
N VAL A 157 -1.38 -4.02 -15.06
CA VAL A 157 -0.32 -5.03 -15.12
C VAL A 157 -0.57 -6.23 -14.19
N GLY A 158 -1.80 -6.38 -13.68
CA GLY A 158 -2.23 -7.56 -12.92
C GLY A 158 -2.07 -7.48 -11.41
N VAL A 159 -1.70 -6.33 -10.84
CA VAL A 159 -1.58 -6.17 -9.40
C VAL A 159 -2.98 -6.08 -8.76
N THR A 160 -3.24 -6.88 -7.74
CA THR A 160 -4.45 -6.77 -6.92
C THR A 160 -4.32 -5.57 -5.98
N ILE A 161 -5.32 -4.67 -5.96
CA ILE A 161 -5.26 -3.46 -5.14
C ILE A 161 -6.52 -3.36 -4.26
N LEU A 162 -6.30 -3.21 -2.95
CA LEU A 162 -7.34 -2.95 -1.96
C LEU A 162 -7.07 -1.59 -1.31
N ILE A 163 -8.01 -0.65 -1.46
CA ILE A 163 -7.89 0.72 -0.96
C ILE A 163 -8.98 0.97 0.08
N ALA A 164 -8.59 1.23 1.32
CA ALA A 164 -9.51 1.79 2.30
C ALA A 164 -9.60 3.30 2.08
N THR A 165 -10.80 3.81 1.91
CA THR A 165 -11.07 5.24 1.80
C THR A 165 -12.49 5.58 2.23
N HIS A 166 -12.68 6.81 2.67
CA HIS A 166 -14.00 7.39 2.91
C HIS A 166 -14.40 8.41 1.83
N ASP A 167 -13.54 8.63 0.83
CA ASP A 167 -13.81 9.55 -0.27
C ASP A 167 -14.76 8.91 -1.29
N ILE A 168 -16.05 9.29 -1.18
CA ILE A 168 -17.12 8.80 -2.07
C ILE A 168 -16.89 9.26 -3.51
N SER A 169 -16.29 10.44 -3.73
CA SER A 169 -16.08 10.99 -5.07
C SER A 169 -15.12 10.11 -5.87
N LEU A 170 -14.01 9.70 -5.25
CA LEU A 170 -13.05 8.77 -5.85
C LEU A 170 -13.69 7.40 -6.15
N ILE A 171 -14.49 6.87 -5.23
CA ILE A 171 -15.17 5.58 -5.39
C ILE A 171 -16.11 5.62 -6.61
N THR A 172 -16.91 6.70 -6.73
CA THR A 172 -17.89 6.84 -7.81
C THR A 172 -17.23 7.02 -9.17
N GLN A 173 -16.15 7.81 -9.25
CA GLN A 173 -15.44 8.07 -10.50
C GLN A 173 -14.77 6.84 -11.10
N LEU A 174 -14.26 5.95 -10.27
CA LEU A 174 -13.43 4.83 -10.71
C LEU A 174 -14.19 3.54 -10.98
N ASN A 175 -15.46 3.47 -10.61
CA ASN A 175 -16.39 2.35 -10.90
C ASN A 175 -15.77 0.95 -10.66
N HIS A 176 -15.14 0.76 -9.49
CA HIS A 176 -14.59 -0.52 -9.05
C HIS A 176 -15.44 -1.11 -7.92
N ARG A 177 -15.22 -2.40 -7.65
CA ARG A 177 -15.87 -3.12 -6.56
C ARG A 177 -15.75 -2.36 -5.23
N VAL A 178 -16.86 -2.24 -4.51
CA VAL A 178 -16.96 -1.53 -3.23
C VAL A 178 -17.39 -2.50 -2.13
N LEU A 179 -16.54 -2.63 -1.11
CA LEU A 179 -16.80 -3.39 0.10
C LEU A 179 -17.12 -2.41 1.22
N LYS A 180 -18.36 -2.38 1.71
CA LYS A 180 -18.75 -1.48 2.80
C LYS A 180 -18.74 -2.20 4.13
N LEU A 181 -17.94 -1.66 5.07
CA LEU A 181 -17.92 -2.09 6.46
C LEU A 181 -18.77 -1.17 7.34
N ASP A 182 -19.44 -1.80 8.29
CA ASP A 182 -20.16 -1.13 9.38
C ASP A 182 -19.96 -1.94 10.66
N HIS A 183 -19.44 -1.32 11.73
CA HIS A 183 -19.17 -1.98 13.02
C HIS A 183 -18.46 -3.35 12.89
N GLY A 184 -17.48 -3.45 12.01
CA GLY A 184 -16.71 -4.69 11.76
C GLY A 184 -17.42 -5.74 10.91
N GLN A 185 -18.61 -5.45 10.40
CA GLN A 185 -19.38 -6.35 9.53
C GLN A 185 -19.38 -5.84 8.08
N LEU A 186 -19.31 -6.78 7.12
CA LEU A 186 -19.48 -6.47 5.71
C LEU A 186 -20.97 -6.33 5.41
N VAL A 187 -21.45 -5.08 5.18
CA VAL A 187 -22.86 -4.78 4.94
C VAL A 187 -23.23 -4.63 3.47
N SER A 188 -22.23 -4.41 2.61
CA SER A 188 -22.45 -4.33 1.16
C SER A 188 -21.19 -4.78 0.41
N ASN A 189 -21.43 -5.41 -0.75
CA ASN A 189 -20.40 -5.87 -1.69
C ASN A 189 -20.96 -5.65 -3.09
N ALA A 190 -20.76 -4.43 -3.60
CA ALA A 190 -21.27 -3.98 -4.90
C ALA A 190 -20.14 -3.86 -5.92
N LEU A 191 -20.46 -4.11 -7.20
CA LEU A 191 -19.64 -3.79 -8.36
C LEU A 191 -19.94 -2.39 -8.85
#